data_65030c31a54657fb6b5c440fe91f6e45
#
_entry.id   65030c31a54657fb6b5c440fe91f6e45
#
_cell.length_a   1.000
_cell.length_b   1.000
_cell.length_c   1.000
_cell.angle_alpha   90.00
_cell.angle_beta   90.00
_cell.angle_gamma   90.00
#
_symmetry.space_group_name_H-M   'P 1'
#
loop_
_entity.id
_entity.type
_entity.pdbx_description
1 polymer ?
#
loop_
_entity_poly.entity_id
_entity_poly.type
_entity_poly.pdbx_seq_one_letter_code
_entity_poly.pdbx_strand_id
1 'polypeptide(L)'
;MEEDQLKLTLKRLSHELIENHYPFTNTCIIGIQPRGIAISDFITQYIQTIHPEVTISYGKLDITFYRDDFRGQIHIPSITDLPFSIEGKQVILIDDVLYTGRTIRAAMDALLDNGRAQKVELCILVDRKFSRELPIQPDYVGKSIDSIVTQKVKVVWGDEKRVILYDSI
;
A
#
# COMPACT_ATOMS: atom_id res chain seq x y z
N MET A 1 -14.22 5.74 -9.04
CA MET A 1 -14.16 6.53 -7.77
C MET A 1 -13.55 7.86 -8.14
N GLU A 2 -14.33 8.90 -8.02
CA GLU A 2 -13.92 10.27 -8.33
C GLU A 2 -13.13 10.87 -7.15
N GLU A 3 -12.53 12.04 -7.35
CA GLU A 3 -11.56 12.64 -6.43
C GLU A 3 -12.08 12.81 -5.00
N ASP A 4 -13.31 13.31 -4.83
CA ASP A 4 -13.89 13.52 -3.49
C ASP A 4 -14.11 12.21 -2.74
N GLN A 5 -14.59 11.17 -3.44
CA GLN A 5 -14.75 9.84 -2.87
C GLN A 5 -13.39 9.22 -2.52
N LEU A 6 -12.37 9.43 -3.37
CA LEU A 6 -11.02 8.96 -3.12
C LEU A 6 -10.43 9.61 -1.87
N LYS A 7 -10.53 10.93 -1.75
CA LYS A 7 -10.10 11.68 -0.56
C LYS A 7 -10.82 11.21 0.71
N LEU A 8 -12.13 11.02 0.64
CA LEU A 8 -12.91 10.56 1.77
C LEU A 8 -12.51 9.13 2.20
N THR A 9 -12.26 8.25 1.22
CA THR A 9 -11.79 6.88 1.47
C THR A 9 -10.42 6.88 2.15
N LEU A 10 -9.48 7.70 1.67
CA LEU A 10 -8.15 7.82 2.26
C LEU A 10 -8.19 8.38 3.69
N LYS A 11 -9.04 9.37 3.94
CA LYS A 11 -9.27 9.89 5.30
C LYS A 11 -9.82 8.82 6.23
N ARG A 12 -10.80 8.02 5.77
CA ARG A 12 -11.35 6.91 6.56
C ARG A 12 -10.26 5.88 6.90
N LEU A 13 -9.45 5.45 5.91
CA LEU A 13 -8.32 4.56 6.15
C LEU A 13 -7.33 5.15 7.16
N SER A 14 -7.04 6.45 7.07
CA SER A 14 -6.17 7.12 8.04
C SER A 14 -6.73 7.06 9.46
N HIS A 15 -8.04 7.25 9.63
CA HIS A 15 -8.70 7.13 10.94
C HIS A 15 -8.67 5.69 11.47
N GLU A 16 -8.90 4.68 10.62
CA GLU A 16 -8.77 3.27 11.01
C GLU A 16 -7.35 2.95 11.51
N LEU A 17 -6.33 3.49 10.84
CA LEU A 17 -4.95 3.33 11.28
C LEU A 17 -4.67 4.06 12.61
N ILE A 18 -5.22 5.27 12.80
CA ILE A 18 -5.11 6.00 14.08
C ILE A 18 -5.76 5.18 15.20
N GLU A 19 -6.98 4.67 15.00
CA GLU A 19 -7.70 3.88 16.02
C GLU A 19 -6.90 2.64 16.47
N ASN A 20 -6.16 2.01 15.57
CA ASN A 20 -5.43 0.77 15.86
C ASN A 20 -3.98 0.99 16.31
N HIS A 21 -3.36 2.10 15.94
CA HIS A 21 -1.90 2.28 16.09
C HIS A 21 -1.48 3.52 16.89
N TYR A 22 -2.40 4.42 17.24
CA TYR A 22 -2.03 5.60 18.03
C TYR A 22 -1.31 5.21 19.32
N PRO A 23 -0.20 5.86 19.67
CA PRO A 23 0.48 7.00 19.05
C PRO A 23 1.62 6.61 18.08
N PHE A 24 1.61 5.46 17.43
CA PHE A 24 2.58 4.98 16.42
C PHE A 24 4.01 4.74 16.94
N THR A 25 4.22 4.62 18.25
CA THR A 25 5.56 4.48 18.83
C THR A 25 6.31 3.21 18.37
N ASN A 26 5.57 2.11 18.16
CA ASN A 26 6.12 0.84 17.68
C ASN A 26 5.60 0.45 16.29
N THR A 27 5.07 1.42 15.54
CA THR A 27 4.48 1.18 14.23
C THR A 27 5.18 2.03 13.18
N CYS A 28 5.45 1.45 12.03
CA CYS A 28 5.94 2.16 10.87
C CYS A 28 5.03 1.94 9.66
N ILE A 29 4.95 2.95 8.81
CA ILE A 29 4.20 2.93 7.55
C ILE A 29 5.19 2.80 6.40
N ILE A 30 4.95 1.84 5.49
CA ILE A 30 5.80 1.58 4.35
C ILE A 30 4.95 1.55 3.08
N GLY A 31 5.19 2.50 2.17
CA GLY A 31 4.58 2.51 0.85
C GLY A 31 5.33 1.61 -0.14
N ILE A 32 4.62 0.75 -0.85
CA ILE A 32 5.20 -0.08 -1.91
C ILE A 32 5.36 0.76 -3.17
N GLN A 33 6.59 0.81 -3.68
CA GLN A 33 6.90 1.58 -4.89
C GLN A 33 6.45 0.83 -6.16
N PRO A 34 6.05 1.57 -7.21
CA PRO A 34 5.85 3.02 -7.25
C PRO A 34 4.43 3.46 -6.83
N ARG A 35 3.45 2.55 -6.85
CA ARG A 35 2.02 2.90 -6.82
C ARG A 35 1.47 3.17 -5.42
N GLY A 36 1.99 2.50 -4.41
CA GLY A 36 1.60 2.70 -3.01
C GLY A 36 2.07 4.03 -2.42
N ILE A 37 3.04 4.72 -3.06
CA ILE A 37 3.66 5.92 -2.51
C ILE A 37 2.67 7.08 -2.34
N ALA A 38 1.90 7.39 -3.36
CA ALA A 38 0.98 8.52 -3.28
C ALA A 38 -0.11 8.33 -2.21
N ILE A 39 -0.51 7.07 -1.96
CA ILE A 39 -1.46 6.70 -0.92
C ILE A 39 -0.83 6.83 0.46
N SER A 40 0.36 6.25 0.63
CA SER A 40 1.08 6.28 1.91
C SER A 40 1.52 7.70 2.29
N ASP A 41 1.95 8.53 1.33
CA ASP A 41 2.24 9.95 1.54
C ASP A 41 0.99 10.70 2.03
N PHE A 42 -0.16 10.51 1.37
CA PHE A 42 -1.41 11.13 1.80
C PHE A 42 -1.80 10.73 3.22
N ILE A 43 -1.81 9.42 3.51
CA ILE A 43 -2.20 8.87 4.81
C ILE A 43 -1.28 9.42 5.91
N THR A 44 0.04 9.36 5.71
CA THR A 44 1.02 9.83 6.68
C THR A 44 0.88 11.34 6.96
N GLN A 45 0.75 12.14 5.91
CA GLN A 45 0.55 13.59 6.03
C GLN A 45 -0.77 13.93 6.72
N TYR A 46 -1.84 13.21 6.39
CA TYR A 46 -3.15 13.43 7.01
C TYR A 46 -3.15 13.08 8.49
N ILE A 47 -2.54 11.96 8.89
CA ILE A 47 -2.38 11.58 10.31
C ILE A 47 -1.58 12.66 11.05
N GLN A 48 -0.46 13.12 10.50
CA GLN A 48 0.35 14.20 11.10
C GLN A 48 -0.38 15.54 11.19
N THR A 49 -1.31 15.81 10.26
CA THR A 49 -2.14 17.02 10.30
C THR A 49 -3.13 16.97 11.46
N ILE A 50 -3.71 15.80 11.75
CA ILE A 50 -4.69 15.61 12.86
C ILE A 50 -3.95 15.49 14.20
N HIS A 51 -2.81 14.83 14.21
CA HIS A 51 -1.98 14.54 15.36
C HIS A 51 -0.56 15.04 15.17
N PRO A 52 -0.34 16.37 15.25
CA PRO A 52 1.00 16.94 15.02
C PRO A 52 2.05 16.52 16.05
N GLU A 53 1.62 16.01 17.22
CA GLU A 53 2.48 15.45 18.25
C GLU A 53 3.05 14.07 17.92
N VAL A 54 2.45 13.36 16.96
CA VAL A 54 2.86 12.00 16.60
C VAL A 54 4.00 12.04 15.58
N THR A 55 5.03 11.25 15.85
CA THR A 55 6.12 11.01 14.89
C THR A 55 5.92 9.65 14.23
N ILE A 56 5.68 9.63 12.94
CA ILE A 56 5.50 8.39 12.16
C ILE A 56 6.81 8.00 11.50
N SER A 57 7.29 6.78 11.79
CA SER A 57 8.35 6.17 11.00
C SER A 57 7.78 5.81 9.62
N TYR A 58 8.16 6.55 8.59
CA TYR A 58 7.66 6.37 7.23
C TYR A 58 8.79 6.02 6.26
N GLY A 59 8.55 5.03 5.40
CA GLY A 59 9.53 4.59 4.41
C GLY A 59 8.90 4.11 3.10
N LYS A 60 9.77 3.86 2.11
CA LYS A 60 9.41 3.45 0.75
C LYS A 60 10.17 2.17 0.40
N LEU A 61 9.44 1.16 -0.05
CA LEU A 61 9.98 -0.16 -0.35
C LEU A 61 9.94 -0.43 -1.86
N ASP A 62 11.10 -0.61 -2.47
CA ASP A 62 11.17 -1.13 -3.83
C ASP A 62 11.16 -2.67 -3.82
N ILE A 63 10.34 -3.24 -4.68
CA ILE A 63 10.15 -4.68 -4.79
C ILE A 63 10.58 -5.24 -6.15
N THR A 64 11.24 -4.43 -6.97
CA THR A 64 11.56 -4.78 -8.36
C THR A 64 12.32 -6.08 -8.46
N PHE A 65 13.32 -6.31 -7.61
CA PHE A 65 14.13 -7.53 -7.62
C PHE A 65 13.46 -8.77 -7.00
N TYR A 66 12.33 -8.59 -6.32
CA TYR A 66 11.61 -9.68 -5.63
C TYR A 66 10.40 -10.19 -6.41
N ARG A 67 10.08 -9.54 -7.53
CA ARG A 67 8.96 -9.94 -8.38
C ARG A 67 9.36 -11.07 -9.33
N ASP A 68 8.47 -12.05 -9.49
CA ASP A 68 8.62 -13.23 -10.35
C ASP A 68 7.86 -13.13 -11.68
N ASP A 69 7.09 -12.05 -11.87
CA ASP A 69 6.18 -11.89 -13.01
C ASP A 69 6.72 -10.98 -14.14
N PHE A 70 7.98 -10.56 -14.05
CA PHE A 70 8.62 -9.73 -15.08
C PHE A 70 9.17 -10.58 -16.23
N ARG A 71 8.34 -10.84 -17.21
CA ARG A 71 8.80 -11.39 -18.49
C ARG A 71 8.99 -10.25 -19.51
N GLY A 72 10.21 -9.80 -19.69
CA GLY A 72 10.62 -9.00 -20.86
C GLY A 72 10.47 -7.47 -20.77
N GLN A 73 10.15 -6.88 -19.63
CA GLN A 73 10.20 -5.43 -19.46
C GLN A 73 11.36 -5.04 -18.53
N ILE A 74 12.22 -4.14 -19.02
CA ILE A 74 13.27 -3.55 -18.17
C ILE A 74 12.58 -2.56 -17.24
N HIS A 75 12.41 -2.92 -15.97
CA HIS A 75 11.99 -1.99 -14.94
C HIS A 75 13.25 -1.38 -14.32
N ILE A 76 13.31 -0.06 -14.29
CA ILE A 76 14.37 0.66 -13.59
C ILE A 76 14.05 0.54 -12.10
N PRO A 77 14.92 -0.11 -11.28
CA PRO A 77 14.69 -0.20 -9.84
C PRO A 77 14.66 1.19 -9.23
N SER A 78 13.77 1.38 -8.28
CA SER A 78 13.78 2.53 -7.39
C SER A 78 14.70 2.22 -6.19
N ILE A 79 14.99 3.22 -5.38
CA ILE A 79 15.77 3.00 -4.16
C ILE A 79 14.81 2.71 -3.01
N THR A 80 15.02 1.59 -2.32
CA THR A 80 14.38 1.35 -1.02
C THR A 80 14.90 2.41 -0.04
N ASP A 81 13.99 3.14 0.58
CA ASP A 81 14.27 4.18 1.56
C ASP A 81 13.55 3.86 2.87
N LEU A 82 14.24 3.18 3.77
CA LEU A 82 13.79 2.82 5.11
C LEU A 82 14.75 3.43 6.14
N PRO A 83 14.57 4.72 6.52
CA PRO A 83 15.51 5.42 7.41
C PRO A 83 15.40 4.99 8.89
N PHE A 84 14.83 3.83 9.15
CA PHE A 84 14.60 3.25 10.47
C PHE A 84 14.72 1.72 10.41
N SER A 85 14.94 1.08 11.55
CA SER A 85 14.86 -0.38 11.67
C SER A 85 13.39 -0.83 11.80
N ILE A 86 13.03 -1.91 11.09
CA ILE A 86 11.73 -2.57 11.24
C ILE A 86 11.76 -3.69 12.27
N GLU A 87 12.93 -3.98 12.86
CA GLU A 87 13.10 -5.07 13.82
C GLU A 87 12.17 -4.91 15.01
N GLY A 88 11.33 -5.90 15.25
CA GLY A 88 10.34 -5.93 16.34
C GLY A 88 9.20 -4.93 16.23
N LYS A 89 9.09 -4.20 15.12
CA LYS A 89 8.00 -3.22 14.90
C LYS A 89 6.79 -3.84 14.23
N GLN A 90 5.66 -3.17 14.39
CA GLN A 90 4.47 -3.39 13.56
C GLN A 90 4.65 -2.59 12.25
N VAL A 91 4.55 -3.27 11.14
CA VAL A 91 4.70 -2.69 9.80
C VAL A 91 3.33 -2.60 9.13
N ILE A 92 2.96 -1.42 8.66
CA ILE A 92 1.79 -1.23 7.80
C ILE A 92 2.30 -1.07 6.37
N LEU A 93 2.09 -2.10 5.54
CA LEU A 93 2.35 -2.03 4.10
C LEU A 93 1.18 -1.37 3.38
N ILE A 94 1.47 -0.42 2.50
CA ILE A 94 0.45 0.30 1.73
C ILE A 94 0.68 0.12 0.23
N ASP A 95 -0.38 -0.30 -0.50
CA ASP A 95 -0.40 -0.37 -1.96
C ASP A 95 -1.74 0.10 -2.54
N ASP A 96 -1.78 0.33 -3.85
CA ASP A 96 -2.97 0.85 -4.53
C ASP A 96 -4.03 -0.23 -4.78
N VAL A 97 -3.64 -1.37 -5.35
CA VAL A 97 -4.57 -2.42 -5.81
C VAL A 97 -4.07 -3.80 -5.41
N LEU A 98 -4.85 -4.51 -4.62
CA LEU A 98 -4.64 -5.92 -4.36
C LEU A 98 -5.39 -6.75 -5.41
N TYR A 99 -4.63 -7.50 -6.22
CA TYR A 99 -5.15 -8.37 -7.28
C TYR A 99 -4.81 -9.84 -6.97
N THR A 100 -3.72 -10.37 -7.49
CA THR A 100 -3.31 -11.77 -7.30
C THR A 100 -2.60 -12.02 -5.96
N GLY A 101 -2.01 -10.98 -5.36
CA GLY A 101 -1.17 -11.06 -4.16
C GLY A 101 0.33 -11.12 -4.44
N ARG A 102 0.77 -11.24 -5.71
CA ARG A 102 2.20 -11.38 -6.05
C ARG A 102 3.04 -10.17 -5.63
N THR A 103 2.50 -8.95 -5.77
CA THR A 103 3.16 -7.73 -5.29
C THR A 103 3.43 -7.78 -3.79
N ILE A 104 2.43 -8.22 -3.02
CA ILE A 104 2.55 -8.30 -1.56
C ILE A 104 3.52 -9.41 -1.14
N ARG A 105 3.53 -10.56 -1.83
CA ARG A 105 4.54 -11.59 -1.59
C ARG A 105 5.95 -11.04 -1.79
N ALA A 106 6.18 -10.35 -2.92
CA ALA A 106 7.47 -9.73 -3.20
C ALA A 106 7.84 -8.68 -2.12
N ALA A 107 6.87 -7.91 -1.63
CA ALA A 107 7.09 -6.96 -0.55
C ALA A 107 7.46 -7.65 0.78
N MET A 108 6.84 -8.79 1.08
CA MET A 108 7.20 -9.58 2.27
C MET A 108 8.62 -10.12 2.19
N ASP A 109 9.03 -10.63 1.01
CA ASP A 109 10.41 -11.09 0.78
C ASP A 109 11.41 -9.92 0.96
N ALA A 110 11.12 -8.75 0.38
CA ALA A 110 11.94 -7.55 0.51
C ALA A 110 12.04 -7.05 1.97
N LEU A 111 10.95 -7.15 2.74
CA LEU A 111 10.98 -6.78 4.17
C LEU A 111 11.92 -7.67 4.98
N LEU A 112 11.95 -8.98 4.70
CA LEU A 112 12.81 -9.92 5.43
C LEU A 112 14.30 -9.58 5.31
N ASP A 113 14.72 -9.01 4.18
CA ASP A 113 16.09 -8.52 3.98
C ASP A 113 16.41 -7.25 4.77
N ASN A 114 15.39 -6.54 5.26
CA ASN A 114 15.53 -5.30 6.02
C ASN A 114 15.30 -5.48 7.54
N GLY A 115 14.97 -6.69 7.99
CA GLY A 115 14.76 -7.02 9.40
C GLY A 115 13.52 -7.87 9.65
N ARG A 116 13.32 -8.27 10.91
CA ARG A 116 12.19 -9.08 11.33
C ARG A 116 11.12 -8.23 12.01
N ALA A 117 10.09 -7.86 11.27
CA ALA A 117 8.92 -7.21 11.85
C ALA A 117 8.22 -8.12 12.86
N GLN A 118 7.65 -7.55 13.91
CA GLN A 118 6.79 -8.26 14.87
C GLN A 118 5.47 -8.67 14.22
N LYS A 119 4.90 -7.78 13.42
CA LYS A 119 3.64 -7.96 12.70
C LYS A 119 3.69 -7.17 11.40
N VAL A 120 3.08 -7.69 10.35
CA VAL A 120 2.86 -6.95 9.11
C VAL A 120 1.36 -6.90 8.84
N GLU A 121 0.83 -5.72 8.65
CA GLU A 121 -0.56 -5.45 8.28
C GLU A 121 -0.59 -4.81 6.88
N LEU A 122 -1.65 -5.08 6.14
CA LEU A 122 -1.80 -4.66 4.76
C LEU A 122 -2.95 -3.66 4.62
N CYS A 123 -2.64 -2.46 4.15
CA CYS A 123 -3.60 -1.41 3.83
C CYS A 123 -3.67 -1.21 2.31
N ILE A 124 -4.84 -1.42 1.72
CA ILE A 124 -5.07 -1.40 0.28
C ILE A 124 -6.19 -0.43 -0.07
N LEU A 125 -5.97 0.41 -1.10
CA LEU A 125 -7.01 1.31 -1.58
C LEU A 125 -8.14 0.54 -2.28
N VAL A 126 -7.80 -0.39 -3.18
CA VAL A 126 -8.79 -1.20 -3.90
C VAL A 126 -8.47 -2.68 -3.81
N ASP A 127 -9.37 -3.43 -3.20
CA ASP A 127 -9.30 -4.89 -3.15
C ASP A 127 -10.18 -5.50 -4.26
N ARG A 128 -9.53 -6.20 -5.22
CA ARG A 128 -10.21 -6.97 -6.27
C ARG A 128 -10.49 -8.39 -5.74
N LYS A 129 -11.74 -8.63 -5.35
CA LYS A 129 -12.16 -9.95 -4.87
C LYS A 129 -12.11 -11.01 -5.98
N PHE A 130 -12.02 -12.27 -5.57
CA PHE A 130 -12.07 -13.46 -6.44
C PHE A 130 -10.93 -13.58 -7.46
N SER A 131 -9.85 -12.83 -7.31
CA SER A 131 -8.71 -12.86 -8.24
C SER A 131 -7.40 -13.27 -7.57
N ARG A 132 -7.46 -13.82 -6.35
CA ARG A 132 -6.26 -14.23 -5.60
C ARG A 132 -5.61 -15.47 -6.17
N GLU A 133 -4.31 -15.42 -6.35
CA GLU A 133 -3.45 -16.57 -6.61
C GLU A 133 -2.68 -17.01 -5.35
N LEU A 134 -2.56 -16.12 -4.38
CA LEU A 134 -1.89 -16.33 -3.10
C LEU A 134 -2.84 -16.03 -1.93
N PRO A 135 -2.72 -16.72 -0.78
CA PRO A 135 -3.61 -16.56 0.37
C PRO A 135 -3.32 -15.26 1.15
N ILE A 136 -3.47 -14.13 0.47
CA ILE A 136 -3.21 -12.79 1.02
C ILE A 136 -4.53 -12.05 1.18
N GLN A 137 -4.74 -11.49 2.37
CA GLN A 137 -5.90 -10.69 2.73
C GLN A 137 -5.45 -9.35 3.31
N PRO A 138 -6.09 -8.23 2.94
CA PRO A 138 -5.79 -6.94 3.55
C PRO A 138 -6.48 -6.81 4.91
N ASP A 139 -5.82 -6.08 5.83
CA ASP A 139 -6.38 -5.69 7.13
C ASP A 139 -7.25 -4.42 7.00
N TYR A 140 -6.83 -3.49 6.13
CA TYR A 140 -7.53 -2.22 5.87
C TYR A 140 -7.83 -2.10 4.38
N VAL A 141 -9.10 -1.84 4.06
CA VAL A 141 -9.57 -1.80 2.66
C VAL A 141 -10.34 -0.52 2.37
N GLY A 142 -9.87 0.24 1.39
CA GLY A 142 -10.57 1.42 0.92
C GLY A 142 -11.89 1.06 0.24
N LYS A 143 -11.84 0.22 -0.78
CA LYS A 143 -13.02 -0.28 -1.50
C LYS A 143 -12.77 -1.69 -2.02
N SER A 144 -13.69 -2.60 -1.74
CA SER A 144 -13.72 -3.92 -2.39
C SER A 144 -14.57 -3.84 -3.66
N ILE A 145 -14.11 -4.49 -4.71
CA ILE A 145 -14.83 -4.62 -5.97
C ILE A 145 -14.80 -6.06 -6.46
N ASP A 146 -15.89 -6.46 -7.10
CA ASP A 146 -15.95 -7.68 -7.87
C ASP A 146 -15.55 -7.31 -9.31
N SER A 147 -14.50 -7.94 -9.83
CA SER A 147 -14.02 -7.67 -11.17
C SER A 147 -13.67 -8.97 -11.88
N ILE A 148 -13.98 -9.03 -13.16
CA ILE A 148 -13.59 -10.17 -14.00
C ILE A 148 -12.13 -10.03 -14.46
N VAL A 149 -11.57 -11.16 -14.94
CA VAL A 149 -10.14 -11.24 -15.30
C VAL A 149 -9.74 -10.23 -16.39
N THR A 150 -10.67 -9.91 -17.32
CA THR A 150 -10.44 -8.94 -18.40
C THR A 150 -10.46 -7.48 -17.93
N GLN A 151 -10.94 -7.22 -16.74
CA GLN A 151 -11.00 -5.86 -16.19
C GLN A 151 -9.71 -5.48 -15.48
N LYS A 152 -9.33 -4.23 -15.61
CA LYS A 152 -8.18 -3.63 -14.92
C LYS A 152 -8.62 -2.44 -14.07
N VAL A 153 -7.95 -2.29 -12.93
CA VAL A 153 -8.08 -1.12 -12.07
C VAL A 153 -6.85 -0.26 -12.24
N LYS A 154 -7.07 1.02 -12.48
CA LYS A 154 -6.00 2.02 -12.55
C LYS A 154 -6.29 3.14 -11.56
N VAL A 155 -5.33 3.39 -10.68
CA VAL A 155 -5.33 4.57 -9.82
C VAL A 155 -4.53 5.66 -10.51
N VAL A 156 -5.15 6.81 -10.70
CA VAL A 156 -4.55 7.98 -11.35
C VAL A 156 -4.28 9.04 -10.29
N TRP A 157 -3.01 9.47 -10.24
CA TRP A 157 -2.52 10.54 -9.37
C TRP A 157 -1.98 11.66 -10.26
N GLY A 158 -2.82 12.59 -10.63
CA GLY A 158 -2.45 13.74 -11.45
C GLY A 158 -3.33 14.92 -11.10
N ASP A 159 -3.59 15.77 -12.08
CA ASP A 159 -4.49 16.93 -11.91
C ASP A 159 -5.91 16.49 -11.53
N GLU A 160 -6.36 15.35 -12.09
CA GLU A 160 -7.59 14.66 -11.69
C GLU A 160 -7.26 13.33 -11.02
N LYS A 161 -7.43 13.27 -9.71
CA LYS A 161 -7.21 12.05 -8.93
C LYS A 161 -8.44 11.16 -8.98
N ARG A 162 -8.30 9.94 -9.52
CA ARG A 162 -9.43 9.02 -9.65
C ARG A 162 -9.00 7.55 -9.71
N VAL A 163 -9.96 6.68 -9.41
CA VAL A 163 -9.80 5.24 -9.60
C VAL A 163 -10.77 4.78 -10.70
N ILE A 164 -10.22 4.15 -11.71
CA ILE A 164 -10.95 3.73 -12.93
C ILE A 164 -10.93 2.21 -12.99
N LEU A 165 -12.10 1.62 -13.25
CA LEU A 165 -12.25 0.24 -13.71
C LEU A 165 -12.50 0.27 -15.21
N TYR A 166 -11.75 -0.49 -16.00
CA TYR A 166 -11.89 -0.55 -17.45
C TYR A 166 -11.62 -1.94 -17.98
N ASP A 167 -12.21 -2.27 -19.12
CA ASP A 167 -11.97 -3.53 -19.80
C ASP A 167 -10.64 -3.44 -20.57
N SER A 168 -9.77 -4.46 -20.37
CA SER A 168 -8.58 -4.59 -21.22
C SER A 168 -8.98 -5.29 -22.51
N ILE A 169 -8.96 -4.55 -23.61
CA ILE A 169 -9.10 -5.08 -24.96
C ILE A 169 -7.92 -5.99 -25.30
#